data_86190734635771f49b5ed29f52d80a65
#
_entry.id   86190734635771f49b5ed29f52d80a65
#
_cell.length_a   1.000
_cell.length_b   1.000
_cell.length_c   1.000
_cell.angle_alpha   90.00
_cell.angle_beta   90.00
_cell.angle_gamma   90.00
#
_symmetry.space_group_name_H-M   'P 1'
#
loop_
_entity.id
_entity.type
_entity.pdbx_description
1 polymer ?
#
loop_
_entity_poly.entity_id
_entity_poly.type
_entity_poly.pdbx_seq_one_letter_code
_entity_poly.pdbx_strand_id
1 'polypeptide(L)'
;MYGIDNNQRAKFFGPNGDTSWRLRELRNAIPSFNHIDVDIRERKKIIELFKGLKPDAVVHTAAQPSHDKAASIPFEDFDVNAVGTLNLLEATRLACPESPFIHLSTNKVYGDGPNKIKLKELETRWDYD
;
A
#
# COMPACT_ATOMS: atom_id res chain seq x y z
N MET A 1 -7.37 -10.60 11.57
CA MET A 1 -6.86 -9.68 10.52
C MET A 1 -5.45 -9.23 10.88
N TYR A 2 -4.54 -9.21 9.91
CA TYR A 2 -3.15 -8.74 10.11
C TYR A 2 -2.93 -7.45 9.31
N GLY A 3 -2.28 -6.47 9.93
CA GLY A 3 -1.87 -5.23 9.27
C GLY A 3 -0.36 -5.06 9.35
N ILE A 4 0.28 -4.93 8.19
CA ILE A 4 1.71 -4.69 8.06
C ILE A 4 1.91 -3.19 7.84
N ASP A 5 2.64 -2.52 8.73
CA ASP A 5 2.96 -1.10 8.63
C ASP A 5 4.16 -0.78 9.53
N ASN A 6 5.11 0.00 9.04
CA ASN A 6 6.29 0.43 9.79
C ASN A 6 6.31 1.95 10.05
N ASN A 7 5.17 2.62 9.86
CA ASN A 7 5.02 4.07 9.99
C ASN A 7 6.02 4.88 9.13
N GLN A 8 6.38 4.33 7.95
CA GLN A 8 7.31 4.99 7.03
C GLN A 8 6.82 6.38 6.60
N ARG A 9 5.51 6.60 6.63
CA ARG A 9 4.92 7.89 6.35
C ARG A 9 5.44 8.99 7.28
N ALA A 10 5.69 8.70 8.55
CA ALA A 10 6.29 9.65 9.48
C ALA A 10 7.73 10.03 9.09
N LYS A 11 8.50 9.08 8.54
CA LYS A 11 9.85 9.35 8.01
C LYS A 11 9.82 10.25 6.77
N PHE A 12 8.83 10.05 5.89
CA PHE A 12 8.70 10.85 4.67
C PHE A 12 8.18 12.28 4.91
N PHE A 13 7.22 12.44 5.83
CA PHE A 13 6.45 13.69 5.99
C PHE A 13 6.56 14.30 7.39
N GLY A 14 7.44 13.75 8.26
CA GLY A 14 7.59 14.22 9.63
C GLY A 14 6.36 13.95 10.52
N PRO A 15 6.18 14.71 11.60
CA PRO A 15 5.10 14.46 12.57
C PRO A 15 3.69 14.45 11.97
N ASN A 16 3.45 15.23 10.92
CA ASN A 16 2.16 15.27 10.21
C ASN A 16 1.88 13.98 9.42
N GLY A 17 2.91 13.17 9.17
CA GLY A 17 2.79 11.86 8.52
C GLY A 17 2.57 10.71 9.49
N ASP A 18 2.69 10.93 10.80
CA ASP A 18 2.57 9.88 11.80
C ASP A 18 1.16 9.30 11.83
N THR A 19 1.06 7.99 11.59
CA THR A 19 -0.20 7.23 11.58
C THR A 19 -0.39 6.36 12.84
N SER A 20 0.47 6.48 13.84
CA SER A 20 0.42 5.68 15.08
C SER A 20 -0.90 5.84 15.84
N TRP A 21 -1.54 7.02 15.73
CA TRP A 21 -2.86 7.26 16.31
C TRP A 21 -3.93 6.34 15.69
N ARG A 22 -3.88 6.13 14.37
CA ARG A 22 -4.82 5.22 13.68
C ARG A 22 -4.58 3.77 14.08
N LEU A 23 -3.32 3.38 14.27
CA LEU A 23 -2.99 2.04 14.78
C LEU A 23 -3.61 1.79 16.17
N ARG A 24 -3.57 2.80 17.07
CA ARG A 24 -4.21 2.70 18.38
C ARG A 24 -5.74 2.54 18.26
N GLU A 25 -6.37 3.32 17.37
CA GLU A 25 -7.81 3.18 17.11
C GLU A 25 -8.18 1.80 16.59
N LEU A 26 -7.43 1.28 15.61
CA LEU A 26 -7.66 -0.06 15.05
C LEU A 26 -7.55 -1.16 16.11
N ARG A 27 -6.53 -1.10 16.96
CA ARG A 27 -6.37 -2.06 18.07
C ARG A 27 -7.52 -2.01 19.07
N ASN A 28 -8.07 -0.84 19.33
CA ASN A 28 -9.20 -0.67 20.25
C ASN A 28 -10.53 -1.11 19.60
N ALA A 29 -10.71 -0.83 18.33
CA ALA A 29 -11.98 -1.10 17.63
C ALA A 29 -12.10 -2.56 17.16
N ILE A 30 -10.98 -3.23 16.89
CA ILE A 30 -10.97 -4.57 16.29
C ILE A 30 -10.08 -5.50 17.13
N PRO A 31 -10.66 -6.23 18.08
CA PRO A 31 -9.89 -7.11 18.99
C PRO A 31 -9.06 -8.18 18.28
N SER A 32 -9.49 -8.63 17.08
CA SER A 32 -8.75 -9.60 16.24
C SER A 32 -7.69 -8.99 15.33
N PHE A 33 -7.45 -7.66 15.43
CA PHE A 33 -6.43 -6.99 14.65
C PHE A 33 -5.03 -7.20 15.24
N ASN A 34 -4.13 -7.72 14.43
CA ASN A 34 -2.73 -7.93 14.78
C ASN A 34 -1.84 -7.04 13.92
N HIS A 35 -1.12 -6.12 14.52
CA HIS A 35 -0.16 -5.28 13.85
C HIS A 35 1.21 -5.94 13.82
N ILE A 36 1.87 -5.87 12.67
CA ILE A 36 3.23 -6.37 12.44
C ILE A 36 4.07 -5.22 11.91
N ASP A 37 5.05 -4.82 12.70
CA ASP A 37 6.02 -3.78 12.31
C ASP A 37 7.11 -4.42 11.45
N VAL A 38 6.95 -4.31 10.12
CA VAL A 38 7.94 -4.78 9.16
C VAL A 38 7.89 -3.93 7.90
N ASP A 39 9.05 -3.68 7.32
CA ASP A 39 9.18 -3.01 6.02
C ASP A 39 8.98 -4.01 4.89
N ILE A 40 8.13 -3.68 3.92
CA ILE A 40 7.87 -4.55 2.76
C ILE A 40 9.12 -4.77 1.89
N ARG A 41 10.15 -3.94 2.03
CA ARG A 41 11.46 -4.12 1.38
C ARG A 41 12.29 -5.25 1.98
N GLU A 42 11.98 -5.69 3.20
CA GLU A 42 12.69 -6.75 3.92
C GLU A 42 12.28 -8.14 3.42
N ARG A 43 12.73 -8.49 2.20
CA ARG A 43 12.32 -9.69 1.46
C ARG A 43 12.25 -10.96 2.31
N LYS A 44 13.30 -11.26 3.07
CA LYS A 44 13.36 -12.48 3.88
C LYS A 44 12.26 -12.50 4.94
N LYS A 45 12.09 -11.40 5.67
CA LYS A 45 11.05 -11.29 6.70
C LYS A 45 9.65 -11.40 6.11
N ILE A 46 9.38 -10.77 4.96
CA ILE A 46 8.09 -10.84 4.28
C ILE A 46 7.78 -12.29 3.84
N ILE A 47 8.73 -12.99 3.24
CA ILE A 47 8.55 -14.39 2.83
C ILE A 47 8.29 -15.30 4.05
N GLU A 48 9.05 -15.15 5.12
CA GLU A 48 8.88 -15.93 6.35
C GLU A 48 7.53 -15.64 7.02
N LEU A 49 7.14 -14.36 7.06
CA LEU A 49 5.85 -13.94 7.58
C LEU A 49 4.68 -14.59 6.83
N PHE A 50 4.70 -14.55 5.51
CA PHE A 50 3.64 -15.15 4.69
C PHE A 50 3.58 -16.68 4.84
N LYS A 51 4.72 -17.36 4.94
CA LYS A 51 4.78 -18.81 5.22
C LYS A 51 4.13 -19.15 6.56
N GLY A 52 4.30 -18.30 7.56
CA GLY A 52 3.68 -18.49 8.88
C GLY A 52 2.19 -18.17 8.93
N LEU A 53 1.78 -17.09 8.26
CA LEU A 53 0.40 -16.60 8.31
C LEU A 53 -0.52 -17.29 7.32
N LYS A 54 -0.04 -17.58 6.10
CA LYS A 54 -0.83 -18.11 4.97
C LYS A 54 -2.16 -17.36 4.82
N PRO A 55 -2.13 -16.04 4.54
CA PRO A 55 -3.34 -15.23 4.52
C PRO A 55 -4.32 -15.71 3.44
N ASP A 56 -5.62 -15.64 3.71
CA ASP A 56 -6.69 -15.97 2.76
C ASP A 56 -6.86 -14.92 1.66
N ALA A 57 -6.41 -13.70 1.90
CA ALA A 57 -6.38 -12.60 0.93
C ALA A 57 -5.31 -11.58 1.32
N VAL A 58 -4.74 -10.91 0.33
CA VAL A 58 -3.76 -9.84 0.50
C VAL A 58 -4.29 -8.55 -0.12
N VAL A 59 -4.32 -7.46 0.67
CA VAL A 59 -4.65 -6.12 0.19
C VAL A 59 -3.42 -5.23 0.34
N HIS A 60 -2.79 -4.90 -0.77
CA HIS A 60 -1.56 -4.11 -0.80
C HIS A 60 -1.86 -2.63 -1.03
N THR A 61 -1.68 -1.84 0.02
CA THR A 61 -1.89 -0.37 0.04
C THR A 61 -0.62 0.39 0.37
N ALA A 62 0.46 -0.30 0.73
CA ALA A 62 1.71 0.34 1.11
C ALA A 62 2.39 0.98 -0.10
N ALA A 63 2.77 2.24 0.02
CA ALA A 63 3.44 2.99 -1.03
C ALA A 63 4.18 4.22 -0.49
N GLN A 64 5.14 4.74 -1.25
CA GLN A 64 5.57 6.12 -1.17
C GLN A 64 4.68 6.92 -2.15
N PRO A 65 3.75 7.78 -1.66
CA PRO A 65 2.68 8.32 -2.50
C PRO A 65 2.98 9.70 -3.12
N SER A 66 4.11 10.34 -2.77
CA SER A 66 4.39 11.71 -3.15
C SER A 66 5.29 11.81 -4.38
N HIS A 67 4.80 12.43 -5.46
CA HIS A 67 5.59 12.70 -6.66
C HIS A 67 6.80 13.59 -6.38
N ASP A 68 6.60 14.69 -5.64
CA ASP A 68 7.68 15.62 -5.34
C ASP A 68 8.78 14.94 -4.52
N LYS A 69 8.36 14.09 -3.57
CA LYS A 69 9.29 13.30 -2.79
C LYS A 69 10.02 12.27 -3.64
N ALA A 70 9.32 11.57 -4.53
CA ALA A 70 9.90 10.60 -5.46
C ALA A 70 11.04 11.19 -6.29
N ALA A 71 10.87 12.40 -6.80
CA ALA A 71 11.90 13.10 -7.56
C ALA A 71 13.19 13.35 -6.73
N SER A 72 13.07 13.53 -5.43
CA SER A 72 14.21 13.76 -4.52
C SER A 72 14.86 12.48 -3.97
N ILE A 73 14.12 11.36 -3.97
CA ILE A 73 14.56 10.07 -3.41
C ILE A 73 14.25 8.90 -4.37
N PRO A 74 14.69 8.93 -5.64
CA PRO A 74 14.23 7.99 -6.67
C PRO A 74 14.52 6.52 -6.33
N PHE A 75 15.64 6.21 -5.70
CA PHE A 75 15.96 4.84 -5.30
C PHE A 75 15.04 4.34 -4.18
N GLU A 76 14.80 5.15 -3.17
CA GLU A 76 13.90 4.78 -2.08
C GLU A 76 12.46 4.65 -2.57
N ASP A 77 12.02 5.54 -3.45
CA ASP A 77 10.72 5.46 -4.11
C ASP A 77 10.56 4.15 -4.88
N PHE A 78 11.55 3.78 -5.70
CA PHE A 78 11.58 2.51 -6.43
C PHE A 78 11.58 1.30 -5.48
N ASP A 79 12.40 1.34 -4.45
CA ASP A 79 12.50 0.23 -3.49
C ASP A 79 11.18 0.00 -2.74
N VAL A 80 10.49 1.06 -2.33
CA VAL A 80 9.19 0.92 -1.68
C VAL A 80 8.12 0.45 -2.66
N ASN A 81 7.98 1.15 -3.80
CA ASN A 81 6.85 0.94 -4.70
C ASN A 81 7.03 -0.29 -5.61
N ALA A 82 8.22 -0.56 -6.10
CA ALA A 82 8.48 -1.69 -7.01
C ALA A 82 9.01 -2.92 -6.27
N VAL A 83 10.13 -2.79 -5.53
CA VAL A 83 10.75 -3.94 -4.85
C VAL A 83 9.85 -4.44 -3.72
N GLY A 84 9.25 -3.55 -2.94
CA GLY A 84 8.29 -3.92 -1.90
C GLY A 84 7.09 -4.68 -2.45
N THR A 85 6.50 -4.21 -3.55
CA THR A 85 5.39 -4.89 -4.23
C THR A 85 5.81 -6.27 -4.74
N LEU A 86 6.98 -6.38 -5.37
CA LEU A 86 7.51 -7.66 -5.83
C LEU A 86 7.72 -8.66 -4.68
N ASN A 87 8.20 -8.19 -3.53
CA ASN A 87 8.38 -9.04 -2.35
C ASN A 87 7.06 -9.63 -1.85
N LEU A 88 5.99 -8.81 -1.83
CA LEU A 88 4.65 -9.27 -1.43
C LEU A 88 4.04 -10.24 -2.45
N LEU A 89 4.17 -9.96 -3.75
CA LEU A 89 3.70 -10.85 -4.82
C LEU A 89 4.40 -12.21 -4.74
N GLU A 90 5.73 -12.22 -4.60
CA GLU A 90 6.50 -13.45 -4.51
C GLU A 90 6.21 -14.23 -3.22
N ALA A 91 6.03 -13.53 -2.09
CA ALA A 91 5.62 -14.16 -0.84
C ALA A 91 4.24 -14.82 -0.96
N THR A 92 3.28 -14.16 -1.63
CA THR A 92 1.95 -14.72 -1.91
C THR A 92 2.06 -15.95 -2.79
N ARG A 93 2.81 -15.86 -3.91
CA ARG A 93 3.01 -16.98 -4.83
C ARG A 93 3.61 -18.22 -4.14
N LEU A 94 4.55 -18.01 -3.21
CA LEU A 94 5.25 -19.09 -2.52
C LEU A 94 4.47 -19.72 -1.36
N ALA A 95 3.68 -18.90 -0.64
CA ALA A 95 3.06 -19.34 0.62
C ALA A 95 1.55 -19.59 0.51
N CYS A 96 0.84 -18.87 -0.36
CA CYS A 96 -0.62 -18.92 -0.50
C CYS A 96 -1.05 -18.55 -1.94
N PRO A 97 -0.68 -19.35 -2.96
CA PRO A 97 -0.89 -19.01 -4.37
C PRO A 97 -2.36 -18.86 -4.78
N GLU A 98 -3.28 -19.47 -4.03
CA GLU A 98 -4.72 -19.37 -4.29
C GLU A 98 -5.36 -18.11 -3.67
N SER A 99 -4.62 -17.37 -2.85
CA SER A 99 -5.14 -16.18 -2.19
C SER A 99 -5.21 -15.00 -3.15
N PRO A 100 -6.35 -14.32 -3.26
CA PRO A 100 -6.45 -13.12 -4.09
C PRO A 100 -5.49 -12.04 -3.59
N PHE A 101 -4.77 -11.42 -4.53
CA PHE A 101 -3.89 -10.28 -4.30
C PHE A 101 -4.52 -9.02 -4.90
N ILE A 102 -4.93 -8.10 -4.06
CA ILE A 102 -5.55 -6.83 -4.46
C ILE A 102 -4.51 -5.72 -4.33
N HIS A 103 -4.07 -5.19 -5.46
CA HIS A 103 -3.14 -4.07 -5.52
C HIS A 103 -3.88 -2.75 -5.71
N LEU A 104 -3.76 -1.83 -4.75
CA LEU A 104 -4.28 -0.47 -4.89
C LEU A 104 -3.28 0.37 -5.69
N SER A 105 -3.62 0.57 -6.95
CA SER A 105 -2.84 1.38 -7.89
C SER A 105 -3.19 2.87 -7.77
N THR A 106 -2.79 3.67 -8.74
CA THR A 106 -3.00 5.11 -8.79
C THR A 106 -3.68 5.54 -10.09
N ASN A 107 -4.47 6.61 -10.05
CA ASN A 107 -5.04 7.23 -11.24
C ASN A 107 -3.99 7.78 -12.20
N LYS A 108 -2.77 8.00 -11.73
CA LYS A 108 -1.63 8.48 -12.55
C LYS A 108 -1.23 7.54 -13.66
N VAL A 109 -1.59 6.25 -13.58
CA VAL A 109 -1.31 5.27 -14.66
C VAL A 109 -2.00 5.61 -15.98
N TYR A 110 -3.06 6.40 -15.94
CA TYR A 110 -3.79 6.84 -17.14
C TYR A 110 -3.12 8.03 -17.86
N GLY A 111 -2.11 8.66 -17.24
CA GLY A 111 -1.47 9.87 -17.76
C GLY A 111 -2.47 11.02 -17.95
N ASP A 112 -2.27 11.82 -18.99
CA ASP A 112 -3.14 12.97 -19.30
C ASP A 112 -4.32 12.64 -20.23
N GLY A 113 -4.46 11.40 -20.65
CA GLY A 113 -5.56 10.96 -21.51
C GLY A 113 -6.95 11.32 -20.98
N PRO A 114 -7.26 11.00 -19.72
CA PRO A 114 -8.57 11.31 -19.12
C PRO A 114 -8.89 12.82 -19.08
N ASN A 115 -7.89 13.69 -18.95
CA ASN A 115 -8.07 15.14 -18.91
C ASN A 115 -8.57 15.72 -20.23
N LYS A 116 -8.49 14.97 -21.33
CA LYS A 116 -8.95 15.38 -22.67
C LYS A 116 -10.38 14.96 -22.95
N ILE A 117 -10.95 14.11 -22.10
CA ILE A 117 -12.35 13.65 -22.25
C ILE A 117 -13.27 14.71 -21.70
N LYS A 118 -14.30 15.06 -22.48
CA LYS A 118 -15.31 16.02 -22.03
C LYS A 118 -16.05 15.47 -20.82
N LEU A 119 -16.37 16.38 -19.90
CA LEU A 119 -17.12 16.06 -18.70
C LEU A 119 -18.53 16.66 -18.82
N LYS A 120 -19.48 15.99 -18.23
CA LYS A 120 -20.85 16.50 -17.98
C LYS A 120 -21.16 16.47 -16.50
N GLU A 121 -21.86 17.47 -16.04
CA GLU A 121 -22.39 17.54 -14.70
C GLU A 121 -23.69 16.74 -14.59
N LEU A 122 -23.74 15.82 -13.65
CA LEU A 122 -24.93 15.11 -13.25
C LEU A 122 -25.39 15.61 -11.88
N GLU A 123 -26.56 15.21 -11.44
CA GLU A 123 -27.14 15.68 -10.18
C GLU A 123 -26.22 15.49 -8.95
N THR A 124 -25.45 14.41 -8.92
CA THR A 124 -24.63 14.04 -7.76
C THR A 124 -23.13 13.88 -8.05
N ARG A 125 -22.71 13.99 -9.31
CA ARG A 125 -21.30 13.80 -9.71
C ARG A 125 -21.00 14.38 -11.09
N TRP A 126 -19.73 14.55 -11.35
CA TRP A 126 -19.19 14.69 -12.71
C TRP A 126 -18.95 13.32 -13.32
N ASP A 127 -19.24 13.15 -14.61
CA ASP A 127 -19.01 11.92 -15.35
C ASP A 127 -18.48 12.25 -16.75
N TYR A 128 -17.91 11.27 -17.44
CA TYR A 128 -17.52 11.46 -18.83
C TYR A 128 -18.74 11.63 -19.73
N ASP A 129 -18.62 12.55 -20.71
CA ASP A 129 -19.66 12.78 -21.69
C ASP A 129 -19.64 11.70 -22.80
#